data_4d1164d0370ff3c0da29259a0ab1b819
#
_entry.id   4d1164d0370ff3c0da29259a0ab1b819
#
_cell.length_a   1.000
_cell.length_b   1.000
_cell.length_c   1.000
_cell.angle_alpha   90.00
_cell.angle_beta   90.00
_cell.angle_gamma   90.00
#
_symmetry.space_group_name_H-M   'P 1'
#
loop_
_entity.id
_entity.type
_entity.pdbx_description
1 polymer ?
#
loop_
_entity_poly.entity_id
_entity_poly.type
_entity_poly.pdbx_seq_one_letter_code
_entity_poly.pdbx_strand_id
1 'polypeptide(L)'
;LLERGGCTVLAIPCNTSHYFADRLQGELHIPLIHMIRETVSAIRAMGKTTVGILATDGTVRTGIYQQALEAAGLTPVTLPAQLQRVVMSIIYDEIKKGETGSREKFGEIDAYLRQAGCDCAILGCTELSVYRSLHSLPPYYIDAMEILAEQAILRCGKALRNI
;
A
#
# COMPACT_ATOMS: atom_id res chain seq x y z
N LEU A 1 5.97 18.07 16.99
CA LEU A 1 4.74 18.26 17.78
C LEU A 1 4.33 16.95 18.47
N LEU A 2 4.07 15.87 17.73
CA LEU A 2 3.61 14.58 18.28
C LEU A 2 4.62 13.98 19.27
N GLU A 3 5.91 13.98 18.95
CA GLU A 3 6.97 13.52 19.83
C GLU A 3 7.01 14.33 21.16
N ARG A 4 6.90 15.67 21.07
CA ARG A 4 6.77 16.54 22.27
C ARG A 4 5.47 16.28 23.06
N GLY A 5 4.45 15.74 22.41
CA GLY A 5 3.19 15.33 23.03
C GLY A 5 3.25 13.96 23.72
N GLY A 6 4.43 13.32 23.76
CA GLY A 6 4.63 12.04 24.44
C GLY A 6 4.36 10.81 23.57
N CYS A 7 4.24 10.96 22.26
CA CYS A 7 4.15 9.80 21.36
C CYS A 7 5.46 9.01 21.39
N THR A 8 5.37 7.68 21.40
CA THR A 8 6.51 6.75 21.43
C THR A 8 6.77 6.10 20.07
N VAL A 9 5.86 6.23 19.14
CA VAL A 9 5.93 5.71 17.76
C VAL A 9 5.09 6.59 16.84
N LEU A 10 5.49 6.73 15.59
CA LEU A 10 4.74 7.45 14.55
C LEU A 10 4.34 6.51 13.41
N ALA A 11 3.18 6.78 12.82
CA ALA A 11 2.72 6.17 11.58
C ALA A 11 2.17 7.25 10.64
N ILE A 12 2.42 7.11 9.35
CA ILE A 12 1.91 8.01 8.32
C ILE A 12 1.02 7.21 7.37
N PRO A 13 -0.31 7.39 7.41
CA PRO A 13 -1.24 6.66 6.55
C PRO A 13 -1.29 7.26 5.13
N CYS A 14 -0.14 7.34 4.47
CA CYS A 14 0.01 7.89 3.13
C CYS A 14 1.22 7.26 2.43
N ASN A 15 0.97 6.44 1.42
CA ASN A 15 2.04 5.75 0.68
C ASN A 15 3.03 6.74 0.03
N THR A 16 2.55 7.75 -0.69
CA THR A 16 3.38 8.72 -1.41
C THR A 16 4.32 9.49 -0.46
N SER A 17 3.87 9.81 0.76
CA SER A 17 4.68 10.54 1.76
C SER A 17 5.90 9.75 2.22
N HIS A 18 5.88 8.41 2.05
CA HIS A 18 7.02 7.55 2.43
C HIS A 18 8.26 7.74 1.54
N TYR A 19 8.15 8.48 0.44
CA TYR A 19 9.31 8.96 -0.30
C TYR A 19 10.27 9.77 0.60
N PHE A 20 9.74 10.42 1.62
CA PHE A 20 10.51 11.23 2.59
C PHE A 20 10.75 10.51 3.93
N ALA A 21 10.34 9.25 4.07
CA ALA A 21 10.33 8.56 5.38
C ALA A 21 11.72 8.45 6.02
N ASP A 22 12.75 8.11 5.24
CA ASP A 22 14.11 7.97 5.77
C ASP A 22 14.69 9.33 6.21
N ARG A 23 14.42 10.39 5.45
CA ARG A 23 14.81 11.76 5.83
C ARG A 23 14.08 12.19 7.10
N LEU A 24 12.77 11.92 7.18
CA LEU A 24 11.98 12.22 8.36
C LEU A 24 12.46 11.43 9.58
N GLN A 25 12.78 10.14 9.43
CA GLN A 25 13.31 9.33 10.52
C GLN A 25 14.62 9.88 11.06
N GLY A 26 15.46 10.48 10.22
CA GLY A 26 16.70 11.13 10.65
C GLY A 26 16.48 12.33 11.59
N GLU A 27 15.32 12.96 11.53
CA GLU A 27 14.94 14.10 12.38
C GLU A 27 14.11 13.69 13.62
N LEU A 28 13.72 12.42 13.73
CA LEU A 28 12.89 11.90 14.81
C LEU A 28 13.73 11.09 15.80
N HIS A 29 13.42 11.22 17.10
CA HIS A 29 14.01 10.40 18.17
C HIS A 29 13.14 9.17 18.51
N ILE A 30 11.95 9.09 17.93
CA ILE A 30 11.04 7.95 18.05
C ILE A 30 10.90 7.23 16.71
N PRO A 31 10.62 5.92 16.69
CA PRO A 31 10.52 5.17 15.45
C PRO A 31 9.32 5.60 14.61
N LEU A 32 9.54 5.72 13.29
CA LEU A 32 8.50 5.82 12.29
C LEU A 32 8.22 4.43 11.71
N ILE A 33 6.97 4.00 11.74
CA ILE A 33 6.55 2.77 11.07
C ILE A 33 6.57 3.03 9.56
N HIS A 34 7.49 2.37 8.87
CA HIS A 34 7.69 2.58 7.43
C HIS A 34 6.73 1.69 6.63
N MET A 35 5.54 2.23 6.29
CA MET A 35 4.45 1.51 5.62
C MET A 35 4.91 0.64 4.44
N ILE A 36 5.77 1.15 3.56
CA ILE A 36 6.25 0.43 2.38
C ILE A 36 7.08 -0.80 2.79
N ARG A 37 8.02 -0.64 3.72
CA ARG A 37 8.89 -1.74 4.19
C ARG A 37 8.09 -2.82 4.93
N GLU A 38 7.14 -2.41 5.76
CA GLU A 38 6.28 -3.37 6.47
C GLU A 38 5.40 -4.15 5.49
N THR A 39 4.83 -3.48 4.47
CA THR A 39 4.05 -4.14 3.42
C THR A 39 4.89 -5.16 2.65
N VAL A 40 6.09 -4.78 2.23
CA VAL A 40 7.00 -5.68 1.50
C VAL A 40 7.44 -6.86 2.38
N SER A 41 7.72 -6.61 3.66
CA SER A 41 8.08 -7.65 4.62
C SER A 41 6.94 -8.68 4.81
N ALA A 42 5.70 -8.20 4.92
CA ALA A 42 4.52 -9.07 5.02
C ALA A 42 4.35 -9.93 3.75
N ILE A 43 4.46 -9.33 2.56
CA ILE A 43 4.36 -10.04 1.28
C ILE A 43 5.43 -11.12 1.18
N ARG A 44 6.66 -10.82 1.55
CA ARG A 44 7.76 -11.80 1.58
C ARG A 44 7.48 -12.95 2.55
N ALA A 45 6.96 -12.64 3.74
CA ALA A 45 6.59 -13.66 4.72
C ALA A 45 5.45 -14.58 4.24
N MET A 46 4.58 -14.10 3.34
CA MET A 46 3.55 -14.89 2.67
C MET A 46 4.10 -15.78 1.54
N GLY A 47 5.41 -15.75 1.25
CA GLY A 47 6.04 -16.55 0.19
C GLY A 47 5.69 -16.10 -1.23
N LYS A 48 5.26 -14.84 -1.41
CA LYS A 48 4.97 -14.26 -2.72
C LYS A 48 6.26 -13.86 -3.42
N THR A 49 6.25 -13.81 -4.75
CA THR A 49 7.42 -13.52 -5.58
C THR A 49 7.19 -12.40 -6.59
N THR A 50 6.03 -12.38 -7.24
CA THR A 50 5.67 -11.41 -8.29
C THR A 50 4.52 -10.53 -7.83
N VAL A 51 4.76 -9.24 -7.69
CA VAL A 51 3.89 -8.33 -6.95
C VAL A 51 3.41 -7.17 -7.83
N GLY A 52 2.10 -7.12 -8.06
CA GLY A 52 1.45 -5.98 -8.73
C GLY A 52 1.42 -4.74 -7.83
N ILE A 53 1.57 -3.56 -8.40
CA ILE A 53 1.53 -2.29 -7.66
C ILE A 53 0.36 -1.45 -8.15
N LEU A 54 -0.66 -1.26 -7.30
CA LEU A 54 -1.78 -0.36 -7.52
C LEU A 54 -1.62 0.87 -6.63
N ALA A 55 -1.22 2.00 -7.20
CA ALA A 55 -0.94 3.23 -6.45
C ALA A 55 -1.15 4.47 -7.34
N THR A 56 -1.08 5.65 -6.72
CA THR A 56 -1.10 6.90 -7.49
C THR A 56 0.14 7.06 -8.37
N ASP A 57 0.03 7.88 -9.41
CA ASP A 57 1.15 8.22 -10.28
C ASP A 57 2.36 8.74 -9.50
N GLY A 58 2.13 9.52 -8.45
CA GLY A 58 3.20 10.02 -7.57
C GLY A 58 3.98 8.88 -6.93
N THR A 59 3.29 7.89 -6.37
CA THR A 59 3.91 6.72 -5.75
C THR A 59 4.64 5.86 -6.78
N VAL A 60 4.04 5.61 -7.93
CA VAL A 60 4.65 4.79 -9.00
C VAL A 60 5.89 5.46 -9.57
N ARG A 61 5.84 6.78 -9.85
CA ARG A 61 6.98 7.54 -10.39
C ARG A 61 8.17 7.65 -9.44
N THR A 62 7.94 7.68 -8.14
CA THR A 62 9.03 7.71 -7.16
C THR A 62 9.77 6.37 -7.06
N GLY A 63 9.18 5.28 -7.52
CA GLY A 63 9.78 3.95 -7.49
C GLY A 63 9.92 3.34 -6.09
N ILE A 64 9.26 3.90 -5.08
CA ILE A 64 9.45 3.49 -3.67
C ILE A 64 9.05 2.03 -3.41
N TYR A 65 7.96 1.55 -4.05
CA TYR A 65 7.59 0.14 -3.96
C TYR A 65 8.48 -0.75 -4.82
N GLN A 66 8.79 -0.33 -6.04
CA GLN A 66 9.66 -1.08 -6.94
C GLN A 66 11.01 -1.37 -6.27
N GLN A 67 11.69 -0.33 -5.78
CA GLN A 67 12.96 -0.44 -5.10
C GLN A 67 12.89 -1.32 -3.84
N ALA A 68 11.83 -1.15 -3.02
CA ALA A 68 11.67 -1.95 -1.81
C ALA A 68 11.42 -3.44 -2.10
N LEU A 69 10.62 -3.74 -3.14
CA LEU A 69 10.36 -5.12 -3.59
C LEU A 69 11.63 -5.77 -4.15
N GLU A 70 12.33 -5.08 -5.05
CA GLU A 70 13.60 -5.56 -5.64
C GLU A 70 14.66 -5.83 -4.56
N ALA A 71 14.81 -4.91 -3.60
CA ALA A 71 15.72 -5.07 -2.47
C ALA A 71 15.36 -6.28 -1.58
N ALA A 72 14.08 -6.68 -1.56
CA ALA A 72 13.62 -7.89 -0.86
C ALA A 72 13.69 -9.17 -1.72
N GLY A 73 14.19 -9.10 -2.96
CA GLY A 73 14.25 -10.22 -3.91
C GLY A 73 12.90 -10.55 -4.55
N LEU A 74 11.97 -9.61 -4.58
CA LEU A 74 10.64 -9.75 -5.19
C LEU A 74 10.60 -9.01 -6.53
N THR A 75 9.75 -9.48 -7.45
CA THR A 75 9.59 -8.89 -8.78
C THR A 75 8.42 -7.92 -8.80
N PRO A 76 8.63 -6.59 -8.93
CA PRO A 76 7.55 -5.64 -9.05
C PRO A 76 6.95 -5.64 -10.46
N VAL A 77 5.62 -5.55 -10.54
CA VAL A 77 4.87 -5.36 -11.78
C VAL A 77 4.09 -4.06 -11.70
N THR A 78 4.40 -3.12 -12.60
CA THR A 78 3.65 -1.88 -12.76
C THR A 78 2.65 -2.00 -13.90
N LEU A 79 1.60 -1.21 -13.84
CA LEU A 79 0.58 -1.19 -14.88
C LEU A 79 1.06 -0.41 -16.12
N PRO A 80 0.62 -0.79 -17.32
CA PRO A 80 0.78 0.05 -18.50
C PRO A 80 0.01 1.36 -18.32
N ALA A 81 0.44 2.41 -19.01
CA ALA A 81 -0.09 3.76 -18.85
C ALA A 81 -1.62 3.87 -18.97
N GLN A 82 -2.25 3.04 -19.79
CA GLN A 82 -3.70 3.01 -19.92
C GLN A 82 -4.38 2.52 -18.64
N LEU A 83 -3.95 1.41 -18.07
CA LEU A 83 -4.51 0.86 -16.82
C LEU A 83 -4.12 1.70 -15.60
N GLN A 84 -2.95 2.34 -15.62
CA GLN A 84 -2.59 3.30 -14.58
C GLN A 84 -3.57 4.50 -14.56
N ARG A 85 -4.02 4.99 -15.71
CA ARG A 85 -5.09 6.01 -15.78
C ARG A 85 -6.42 5.50 -15.21
N VAL A 86 -6.73 4.22 -15.40
CA VAL A 86 -7.92 3.59 -14.80
C VAL A 86 -7.81 3.58 -13.27
N VAL A 87 -6.66 3.22 -12.71
CA VAL A 87 -6.42 3.31 -11.24
C VAL A 87 -6.59 4.74 -10.75
N MET A 88 -6.02 5.72 -11.45
CA MET A 88 -6.15 7.14 -11.10
C MET A 88 -7.61 7.60 -11.13
N SER A 89 -8.39 7.16 -12.13
CA SER A 89 -9.82 7.47 -12.21
C SER A 89 -10.60 6.88 -11.03
N ILE A 90 -10.37 5.62 -10.66
CA ILE A 90 -11.01 5.00 -9.47
C ILE A 90 -10.68 5.82 -8.22
N ILE A 91 -9.41 6.22 -8.03
CA ILE A 91 -8.98 6.97 -6.85
C ILE A 91 -9.59 8.38 -6.83
N TYR A 92 -9.42 9.16 -7.91
CA TYR A 92 -9.69 10.60 -7.89
C TYR A 92 -11.08 10.98 -8.39
N ASP A 93 -11.61 10.25 -9.36
CA ASP A 93 -12.89 10.59 -9.96
C ASP A 93 -14.07 9.88 -9.31
N GLU A 94 -13.81 8.81 -8.58
CA GLU A 94 -14.84 7.99 -7.94
C GLU A 94 -14.70 8.00 -6.40
N ILE A 95 -13.75 7.28 -5.83
CA ILE A 95 -13.64 7.12 -4.37
C ILE A 95 -13.47 8.46 -3.63
N LYS A 96 -12.59 9.35 -4.10
CA LYS A 96 -12.41 10.69 -3.49
C LYS A 96 -13.64 11.58 -3.59
N LYS A 97 -14.52 11.31 -4.55
CA LYS A 97 -15.80 12.02 -4.68
C LYS A 97 -16.94 11.38 -3.88
N GLY A 98 -16.64 10.31 -3.12
CA GLY A 98 -17.62 9.61 -2.29
C GLY A 98 -18.40 8.52 -3.04
N GLU A 99 -17.98 8.16 -4.24
CA GLU A 99 -18.56 7.05 -4.99
C GLU A 99 -17.95 5.72 -4.54
N THR A 100 -18.58 4.60 -4.89
CA THR A 100 -18.13 3.27 -4.48
C THR A 100 -16.97 2.73 -5.31
N GLY A 101 -16.68 3.32 -6.46
CA GLY A 101 -15.68 2.84 -7.42
C GLY A 101 -16.21 1.73 -8.35
N SER A 102 -15.82 1.79 -9.62
CA SER A 102 -16.27 0.88 -10.66
C SER A 102 -15.64 -0.50 -10.55
N ARG A 103 -16.47 -1.55 -10.41
CA ARG A 103 -16.03 -2.95 -10.47
C ARG A 103 -15.53 -3.36 -11.85
N GLU A 104 -16.11 -2.81 -12.90
CA GLU A 104 -15.72 -3.08 -14.29
C GLU A 104 -14.28 -2.60 -14.53
N LYS A 105 -14.00 -1.34 -14.23
CA LYS A 105 -12.64 -0.78 -14.31
C LYS A 105 -11.63 -1.57 -13.47
N PHE A 106 -12.00 -1.92 -12.26
CA PHE A 106 -11.12 -2.72 -11.41
C PHE A 106 -10.90 -4.12 -11.97
N GLY A 107 -11.90 -4.71 -12.62
CA GLY A 107 -11.80 -6.00 -13.32
C GLY A 107 -10.78 -6.01 -14.45
N GLU A 108 -10.66 -4.90 -15.21
CA GLU A 108 -9.63 -4.76 -16.25
C GLU A 108 -8.22 -4.80 -15.64
N ILE A 109 -8.04 -4.16 -14.48
CA ILE A 109 -6.77 -4.16 -13.74
C ILE A 109 -6.46 -5.56 -13.23
N ASP A 110 -7.44 -6.24 -12.61
CA ASP A 110 -7.28 -7.61 -12.11
C ASP A 110 -6.88 -8.59 -13.23
N ALA A 111 -7.57 -8.52 -14.37
CA ALA A 111 -7.27 -9.37 -15.52
C ALA A 111 -5.82 -9.18 -15.99
N TYR A 112 -5.34 -7.95 -16.10
CA TYR A 112 -3.95 -7.67 -16.47
C TYR A 112 -2.95 -8.25 -15.45
N LEU A 113 -3.17 -8.03 -14.16
CA LEU A 113 -2.26 -8.51 -13.11
C LEU A 113 -2.16 -10.04 -13.10
N ARG A 114 -3.30 -10.73 -13.29
CA ARG A 114 -3.34 -12.19 -13.41
C ARG A 114 -2.59 -12.67 -14.65
N GLN A 115 -2.80 -12.02 -15.78
CA GLN A 115 -2.11 -12.35 -17.03
C GLN A 115 -0.59 -12.08 -16.93
N ALA A 116 -0.18 -11.04 -16.19
CA ALA A 116 1.21 -10.74 -15.90
C ALA A 116 1.87 -11.70 -14.89
N GLY A 117 1.13 -12.69 -14.37
CA GLY A 117 1.65 -13.70 -13.45
C GLY A 117 1.88 -13.18 -12.02
N CYS A 118 1.19 -12.12 -11.60
CA CYS A 118 1.33 -11.63 -10.23
C CYS A 118 0.73 -12.61 -9.21
N ASP A 119 1.48 -12.90 -8.16
CA ASP A 119 1.05 -13.74 -7.02
C ASP A 119 0.13 -12.97 -6.07
N CYS A 120 0.30 -11.66 -6.02
CA CYS A 120 -0.52 -10.73 -5.26
C CYS A 120 -0.40 -9.32 -5.84
N ALA A 121 -1.22 -8.38 -5.34
CA ALA A 121 -1.13 -6.98 -5.70
C ALA A 121 -1.27 -6.08 -4.47
N ILE A 122 -0.46 -5.02 -4.40
CA ILE A 122 -0.49 -4.03 -3.32
C ILE A 122 -1.56 -2.98 -3.62
N LEU A 123 -2.41 -2.71 -2.64
CA LEU A 123 -3.26 -1.52 -2.60
C LEU A 123 -2.47 -0.39 -1.94
N GLY A 124 -1.72 0.35 -2.76
CA GLY A 124 -0.77 1.39 -2.34
C GLY A 124 -1.39 2.80 -2.30
N CYS A 125 -2.68 2.91 -2.00
CA CYS A 125 -3.39 4.17 -1.80
C CYS A 125 -4.55 3.97 -0.82
N THR A 126 -4.80 4.93 0.05
CA THR A 126 -5.89 4.86 1.04
C THR A 126 -7.27 4.73 0.41
N GLU A 127 -7.47 5.32 -0.74
CA GLU A 127 -8.72 5.19 -1.50
C GLU A 127 -8.95 3.75 -2.00
N LEU A 128 -7.88 3.02 -2.31
CA LEU A 128 -7.99 1.61 -2.66
C LEU A 128 -8.29 0.73 -1.44
N SER A 129 -7.89 1.14 -0.24
CA SER A 129 -8.33 0.50 1.02
C SER A 129 -9.84 0.69 1.23
N VAL A 130 -10.35 1.90 0.95
CA VAL A 130 -11.81 2.17 0.94
C VAL A 130 -12.51 1.30 -0.11
N TYR A 131 -11.99 1.25 -1.33
CA TYR A 131 -12.52 0.38 -2.37
C TYR A 131 -12.61 -1.08 -1.91
N ARG A 132 -11.53 -1.61 -1.31
CA ARG A 132 -11.49 -2.97 -0.75
C ARG A 132 -12.59 -3.20 0.28
N SER A 133 -12.81 -2.25 1.20
CA SER A 133 -13.84 -2.38 2.24
C SER A 133 -15.26 -2.42 1.67
N LEU A 134 -15.50 -1.71 0.56
CA LEU A 134 -16.80 -1.67 -0.11
C LEU A 134 -17.08 -2.88 -1.00
N HIS A 135 -16.03 -3.52 -1.53
CA HIS A 135 -16.16 -4.58 -2.55
C HIS A 135 -15.65 -5.96 -2.10
N SER A 136 -15.21 -6.13 -0.85
CA SER A 136 -14.75 -7.42 -0.29
C SER A 136 -13.73 -8.12 -1.21
N LEU A 137 -12.63 -7.45 -1.54
CA LEU A 137 -11.59 -7.99 -2.41
C LEU A 137 -10.94 -9.26 -1.79
N PRO A 138 -10.52 -10.23 -2.63
CA PRO A 138 -9.88 -11.45 -2.16
C PRO A 138 -8.52 -11.17 -1.50
N PRO A 139 -7.97 -12.12 -0.69
CA PRO A 139 -6.66 -12.02 -0.04
C PRO A 139 -5.47 -11.85 -1.00
N TYR A 140 -5.69 -11.94 -2.29
CA TYR A 140 -4.72 -11.59 -3.33
C TYR A 140 -4.29 -10.11 -3.26
N TYR A 141 -5.18 -9.23 -2.81
CA TYR A 141 -4.93 -7.81 -2.67
C TYR A 141 -4.44 -7.50 -1.26
N ILE A 142 -3.19 -7.10 -1.15
CA ILE A 142 -2.54 -6.75 0.11
C ILE A 142 -2.73 -5.26 0.37
N ASP A 143 -3.43 -4.93 1.44
CA ASP A 143 -3.71 -3.56 1.80
C ASP A 143 -2.59 -2.98 2.68
N ALA A 144 -1.86 -2.01 2.12
CA ALA A 144 -0.77 -1.35 2.85
C ALA A 144 -1.26 -0.59 4.11
N MET A 145 -2.50 -0.10 4.10
CA MET A 145 -3.11 0.57 5.26
C MET A 145 -3.39 -0.43 6.39
N GLU A 146 -3.92 -1.60 6.05
CA GLU A 146 -4.16 -2.68 7.01
C GLU A 146 -2.85 -3.11 7.68
N ILE A 147 -1.81 -3.36 6.88
CA ILE A 147 -0.47 -3.69 7.41
C ILE A 147 0.06 -2.58 8.32
N LEU A 148 -0.08 -1.31 7.94
CA LEU A 148 0.34 -0.20 8.78
C LEU A 148 -0.39 -0.18 10.12
N ALA A 149 -1.71 -0.40 10.12
CA ALA A 149 -2.53 -0.44 11.31
C ALA A 149 -2.13 -1.61 12.24
N GLU A 150 -1.92 -2.81 11.67
CA GLU A 150 -1.44 -3.98 12.41
C GLU A 150 -0.09 -3.70 13.08
N GLN A 151 0.86 -3.14 12.33
CA GLN A 151 2.17 -2.79 12.88
C GLN A 151 2.08 -1.73 13.98
N ALA A 152 1.19 -0.76 13.85
CA ALA A 152 0.96 0.23 14.90
C ALA A 152 0.43 -0.43 16.19
N ILE A 153 -0.52 -1.35 16.07
CA ILE A 153 -1.06 -2.11 17.21
C ILE A 153 0.04 -2.91 17.90
N LEU A 154 0.83 -3.67 17.13
CA LEU A 154 1.91 -4.51 17.64
C LEU A 154 3.00 -3.68 18.32
N ARG A 155 3.42 -2.56 17.72
CA ARG A 155 4.45 -1.68 18.30
C ARG A 155 3.98 -0.92 19.55
N CYS A 156 2.67 -0.80 19.74
CA CYS A 156 2.08 -0.32 20.99
C CYS A 156 1.92 -1.43 22.05
N GLY A 157 2.50 -2.61 21.85
CA GLY A 157 2.46 -3.73 22.79
C GLY A 157 1.08 -4.39 22.90
N LYS A 158 0.24 -4.27 21.88
CA LYS A 158 -1.08 -4.88 21.83
C LYS A 158 -1.09 -6.07 20.88
N ALA A 159 -2.00 -7.01 21.12
CA ALA A 159 -2.24 -8.14 20.23
C ALA A 159 -3.29 -7.78 19.17
N LEU A 160 -3.12 -8.33 17.96
CA LEU A 160 -4.17 -8.30 16.95
C LEU A 160 -5.34 -9.18 17.40
N ARG A 161 -6.56 -8.71 17.17
CA ARG A 161 -7.75 -9.56 17.33
C ARG A 161 -7.94 -10.36 16.06
N ASN A 162 -8.16 -11.66 16.22
CA ASN A 162 -8.68 -12.49 15.12
C ASN A 162 -10.14 -12.06 14.89
N ILE A 163 -10.39 -11.34 13.81
CA ILE A 163 -11.73 -10.94 13.38
C ILE A 163 -12.19 -11.92 12.32
#